data_8d3fb80291434bb8939a5b9378a38b5f
#
_entry.id   8d3fb80291434bb8939a5b9378a38b5f
#
_cell.length_a   1.000
_cell.length_b   1.000
_cell.length_c   1.000
_cell.angle_alpha   90.00
_cell.angle_beta   90.00
_cell.angle_gamma   90.00
#
_symmetry.space_group_name_H-M   'P 1'
#
loop_
_entity.id
_entity.type
_entity.pdbx_description
1 polymer ?
#
loop_
_entity_poly.entity_id
_entity_poly.type
_entity_poly.pdbx_seq_one_letter_code
_entity_poly.pdbx_strand_id
1 'polypeptide(L)'
;MKKLAFVSSTSALLLAFALSLAPQLARGQQSVPPAATQQKPVPSAPPAAAPQPAPKIVTAYTLPPDLYEKTKHLEKVSLAFLIIGTIYGLVVLWLFLGWRLGPKYRDWAERSSSKFLLQVAIFAPLFVLTVDVLELPLNIFEHWEGRNYGLSVQGWGSWAWDWTKGELVGVIISMIAISILYAVIRKSPRRWWFYFWLASLPLALLGAYAQPLVIDPLFHKFEPLPQKDPALTASLEKVVQRAGQDIPPERMYWMNASEKVNEVNAYVTGLGGSKRIVVWDTTIAKLTTPQIVSVAGHEMGHYVLNHISKGLAIYSLGSLILFYLAYRLIGWLLAWRGARWGIRSVEDWASLPALVLLLSIFMVVLTPATNTISRYFEHQADQYGLEVTHGLTPDSGEVAAQALQVLGEVNLEFPDPGRVAVFLTYDHPATRDRIRFALTYDPWASGGHGEFVH
;
A
#
# COMPACT_ATOMS: atom_id res chain seq x y z
N MET A 1 -6.32 0.93 -8.88
CA MET A 1 -5.61 2.14 -8.42
C MET A 1 -4.14 1.97 -8.72
N LYS A 2 -3.60 2.70 -9.70
CA LYS A 2 -2.16 2.79 -9.87
C LYS A 2 -1.65 3.78 -8.85
N LYS A 3 -1.17 3.30 -7.70
CA LYS A 3 -0.31 4.13 -6.90
C LYS A 3 1.08 4.06 -7.48
N LEU A 4 1.60 5.20 -7.88
CA LEU A 4 3.03 5.50 -7.97
C LEU A 4 3.67 5.39 -6.57
N ALA A 5 3.29 4.40 -5.79
CA ALA A 5 3.99 4.04 -4.58
C ALA A 5 5.18 3.20 -4.99
N PHE A 6 6.14 3.86 -5.61
CA PHE A 6 7.49 3.39 -5.58
C PHE A 6 7.87 3.30 -4.09
N VAL A 7 8.20 2.10 -3.62
CA VAL A 7 8.84 1.92 -2.33
C VAL A 7 10.24 2.50 -2.49
N SER A 8 10.31 3.83 -2.51
CA SER A 8 11.52 4.58 -2.80
C SER A 8 12.37 4.76 -1.55
N SER A 9 11.83 4.49 -0.37
CA SER A 9 12.63 4.63 0.84
C SER A 9 13.18 3.29 1.32
N THR A 10 14.43 3.28 1.73
CA THR A 10 15.05 2.12 2.38
C THR A 10 14.28 1.76 3.66
N SER A 11 13.69 2.76 4.31
CA SER A 11 12.74 2.57 5.41
C SER A 11 11.52 1.78 4.95
N ALA A 12 10.93 2.11 3.81
CA ALA A 12 9.82 1.38 3.24
C ALA A 12 10.24 0.00 2.71
N LEU A 13 11.46 -0.18 2.20
CA LEU A 13 12.01 -1.49 1.83
C LEU A 13 12.28 -2.37 3.05
N LEU A 14 12.86 -1.83 4.12
CA LEU A 14 13.04 -2.53 5.39
C LEU A 14 11.70 -2.71 6.11
N LEU A 15 10.77 -1.76 6.00
CA LEU A 15 9.41 -1.87 6.46
C LEU A 15 8.60 -2.86 5.60
N ALA A 16 8.71 -2.79 4.28
CA ALA A 16 8.14 -3.79 3.36
C ALA A 16 8.79 -5.16 3.57
N PHE A 17 10.04 -5.21 3.96
CA PHE A 17 10.75 -6.43 4.30
C PHE A 17 10.33 -6.98 5.67
N ALA A 18 10.11 -6.13 6.67
CA ALA A 18 9.50 -6.48 7.94
C ALA A 18 7.98 -6.72 7.83
N LEU A 19 7.31 -6.00 6.92
CA LEU A 19 5.88 -6.04 6.62
C LEU A 19 5.56 -6.75 5.29
N SER A 20 6.52 -7.32 4.58
CA SER A 20 6.30 -8.09 3.33
C SER A 20 5.36 -9.29 3.54
N LEU A 21 5.03 -9.53 4.79
CA LEU A 21 4.00 -10.46 5.25
C LEU A 21 2.63 -9.79 5.44
N ALA A 22 2.55 -8.45 5.47
CA ALA A 22 1.26 -7.78 5.44
C ALA A 22 0.74 -7.78 4.01
N PRO A 23 -0.48 -8.29 3.76
CA PRO A 23 -1.03 -8.34 2.42
C PRO A 23 -1.12 -6.93 1.82
N GLN A 24 -1.10 -6.85 0.50
CA GLN A 24 -1.13 -5.61 -0.30
C GLN A 24 -2.31 -4.66 0.02
N LEU A 25 -3.24 -5.05 0.88
CA LEU A 25 -4.29 -4.22 1.46
C LEU A 25 -3.75 -2.94 2.14
N ALA A 26 -2.48 -2.94 2.59
CA ALA A 26 -1.83 -1.75 3.11
C ALA A 26 -1.30 -0.79 2.03
N ARG A 27 -1.14 -1.23 0.80
CA ARG A 27 -0.67 -0.36 -0.31
C ARG A 27 -1.71 0.67 -0.75
N GLY A 28 -2.98 0.49 -0.36
CA GLY A 28 -4.03 1.49 -0.49
C GLY A 28 -3.82 2.74 0.38
N GLN A 29 -2.85 2.77 1.30
CA GLN A 29 -2.79 3.74 2.39
C GLN A 29 -1.54 4.63 2.43
N GLN A 30 -0.59 4.48 1.54
CA GLN A 30 0.56 5.40 1.50
C GLN A 30 0.21 6.66 0.73
N SER A 31 -0.45 7.57 1.40
CA SER A 31 -0.46 8.98 1.02
C SER A 31 -0.56 9.84 2.27
N VAL A 32 0.45 10.56 2.47
CA VAL A 32 0.62 11.92 2.85
C VAL A 32 -0.16 12.45 4.07
N PRO A 33 0.51 13.11 4.96
CA PRO A 33 0.19 13.53 6.32
C PRO A 33 -0.28 15.01 6.51
N PRO A 34 -0.77 15.41 7.70
CA PRO A 34 -1.58 16.60 7.90
C PRO A 34 -0.83 17.91 8.20
N ALA A 35 -1.52 19.03 7.94
CA ALA A 35 -1.09 20.36 8.31
C ALA A 35 -1.64 20.80 9.68
N ALA A 36 -0.86 21.63 10.39
CA ALA A 36 -1.21 22.22 11.66
C ALA A 36 -2.38 23.21 11.54
N THR A 37 -3.18 23.24 12.58
CA THR A 37 -4.39 24.01 12.82
C THR A 37 -4.16 25.52 12.72
N GLN A 38 -4.84 26.18 11.79
CA GLN A 38 -5.35 27.53 12.02
C GLN A 38 -6.87 27.41 12.14
N GLN A 39 -7.39 27.73 13.30
CA GLN A 39 -8.83 27.87 13.53
C GLN A 39 -9.39 28.96 12.62
N LYS A 40 -10.24 28.59 11.67
CA LYS A 40 -11.22 29.45 11.03
C LYS A 40 -12.59 29.18 11.63
N PRO A 41 -13.48 30.16 11.66
CA PRO A 41 -14.75 30.07 12.39
C PRO A 41 -15.63 28.97 11.83
N VAL A 42 -16.34 28.30 12.74
CA VAL A 42 -17.34 27.25 12.49
C VAL A 42 -18.33 27.77 11.44
N PRO A 43 -18.46 27.09 10.28
CA PRO A 43 -19.56 27.32 9.38
C PRO A 43 -20.83 26.68 9.97
N SER A 44 -21.92 27.43 9.98
CA SER A 44 -23.28 26.98 10.18
C SER A 44 -23.59 25.71 9.38
N ALA A 45 -24.54 24.91 9.88
CA ALA A 45 -25.01 23.61 9.39
C ALA A 45 -24.83 23.36 7.88
N PRO A 46 -24.45 22.10 7.47
CA PRO A 46 -24.23 21.79 6.07
C PRO A 46 -25.51 22.11 5.26
N PRO A 47 -25.37 22.76 4.09
CA PRO A 47 -26.49 22.90 3.18
C PRO A 47 -27.00 21.51 2.79
N ALA A 48 -28.31 21.37 2.67
CA ALA A 48 -28.95 20.17 2.16
C ALA A 48 -28.22 19.70 0.89
N ALA A 49 -27.87 18.41 0.87
CA ALA A 49 -27.14 17.80 -0.24
C ALA A 49 -27.72 18.24 -1.57
N ALA A 50 -26.91 18.84 -2.43
CA ALA A 50 -27.31 19.16 -3.79
C ALA A 50 -27.83 17.87 -4.47
N PRO A 51 -28.88 17.94 -5.33
CA PRO A 51 -29.40 16.78 -6.00
C PRO A 51 -28.27 16.09 -6.76
N GLN A 52 -27.97 14.82 -6.41
CA GLN A 52 -26.98 14.03 -7.11
C GLN A 52 -27.41 13.87 -8.56
N PRO A 53 -26.51 14.03 -9.55
CA PRO A 53 -26.85 13.82 -10.95
C PRO A 53 -27.40 12.41 -11.14
N ALA A 54 -28.42 12.28 -12.00
CA ALA A 54 -29.02 11.00 -12.34
C ALA A 54 -27.92 10.00 -12.78
N PRO A 55 -27.96 8.74 -12.30
CA PRO A 55 -26.95 7.75 -12.63
C PRO A 55 -26.86 7.56 -14.15
N LYS A 56 -25.66 7.72 -14.71
CA LYS A 56 -25.38 7.44 -16.12
C LYS A 56 -25.35 5.94 -16.33
N ILE A 57 -26.03 5.45 -17.37
CA ILE A 57 -25.91 4.04 -17.78
C ILE A 57 -24.47 3.82 -18.27
N VAL A 58 -23.78 2.89 -17.64
CA VAL A 58 -22.40 2.52 -17.98
C VAL A 58 -22.43 1.24 -18.82
N THR A 59 -21.98 1.31 -20.06
CA THR A 59 -21.86 0.14 -20.95
C THR A 59 -20.42 -0.33 -21.16
N ALA A 60 -19.47 0.56 -20.90
CA ALA A 60 -18.04 0.30 -20.97
C ALA A 60 -17.30 1.41 -20.22
N TYR A 61 -16.06 1.13 -19.79
CA TYR A 61 -15.20 2.18 -19.22
C TYR A 61 -14.76 3.16 -20.31
N THR A 62 -15.24 4.38 -20.23
CA THR A 62 -14.94 5.45 -21.18
C THR A 62 -14.62 6.75 -20.46
N LEU A 63 -13.72 7.53 -21.03
CA LEU A 63 -13.36 8.85 -20.53
C LEU A 63 -13.63 9.94 -21.57
N PRO A 64 -13.96 11.18 -21.16
CA PRO A 64 -13.92 12.32 -22.05
C PRO A 64 -12.56 12.45 -22.76
N PRO A 65 -12.51 12.99 -24.00
CA PRO A 65 -11.25 13.00 -24.77
C PRO A 65 -10.09 13.68 -24.08
N ASP A 66 -10.33 14.78 -23.38
CA ASP A 66 -9.30 15.51 -22.60
C ASP A 66 -8.79 14.67 -21.42
N LEU A 67 -9.68 14.00 -20.71
CA LEU A 67 -9.34 13.12 -19.61
C LEU A 67 -8.62 11.84 -20.11
N TYR A 68 -9.04 11.31 -21.27
CA TYR A 68 -8.38 10.17 -21.90
C TYR A 68 -6.91 10.47 -22.22
N GLU A 69 -6.61 11.60 -22.88
CA GLU A 69 -5.22 11.97 -23.18
C GLU A 69 -4.43 12.29 -21.91
N LYS A 70 -5.04 12.89 -20.91
CA LYS A 70 -4.43 13.13 -19.59
C LYS A 70 -4.04 11.83 -18.91
N THR A 71 -4.94 10.84 -18.83
CA THR A 71 -4.68 9.53 -18.20
C THR A 71 -3.65 8.72 -18.99
N LYS A 72 -3.69 8.79 -20.32
CA LYS A 72 -2.70 8.15 -21.20
C LYS A 72 -1.29 8.71 -20.98
N HIS A 73 -1.18 10.03 -20.81
CA HIS A 73 0.09 10.66 -20.50
C HIS A 73 0.59 10.25 -19.10
N LEU A 74 -0.27 10.31 -18.11
CA LEU A 74 0.03 9.87 -16.73
C LEU A 74 0.49 8.42 -16.69
N GLU A 75 -0.15 7.51 -17.46
CA GLU A 75 0.25 6.11 -17.57
C GLU A 75 1.69 5.96 -18.05
N LYS A 76 2.09 6.70 -19.10
CA LYS A 76 3.45 6.67 -19.63
C LYS A 76 4.46 7.22 -18.64
N VAL A 77 4.14 8.35 -17.99
CA VAL A 77 5.01 8.96 -16.98
C VAL A 77 5.16 8.01 -15.80
N SER A 78 4.08 7.41 -15.33
CA SER A 78 4.08 6.44 -14.23
C SER A 78 4.95 5.22 -14.52
N LEU A 79 4.84 4.67 -15.74
CA LEU A 79 5.66 3.53 -16.15
C LEU A 79 7.14 3.91 -16.28
N ALA A 80 7.42 5.07 -16.87
CA ALA A 80 8.79 5.59 -16.96
C ALA A 80 9.38 5.85 -15.57
N PHE A 81 8.61 6.46 -14.68
CA PHE A 81 9.01 6.73 -13.31
C PHE A 81 9.29 5.44 -12.52
N LEU A 82 8.46 4.40 -12.68
CA LEU A 82 8.71 3.09 -12.08
C LEU A 82 10.06 2.51 -12.53
N ILE A 83 10.33 2.51 -13.83
CA ILE A 83 11.57 1.96 -14.38
C ILE A 83 12.78 2.78 -13.92
N ILE A 84 12.72 4.10 -14.10
CA ILE A 84 13.81 5.02 -13.75
C ILE A 84 14.05 4.98 -12.23
N GLY A 85 12.99 5.06 -11.44
CA GLY A 85 13.07 5.01 -9.97
C GLY A 85 13.66 3.70 -9.47
N THR A 86 13.25 2.56 -10.04
CA THR A 86 13.84 1.24 -9.72
C THR A 86 15.34 1.22 -9.99
N ILE A 87 15.77 1.67 -11.17
CA ILE A 87 17.19 1.75 -11.54
C ILE A 87 17.92 2.72 -10.59
N TYR A 88 17.32 3.88 -10.32
CA TYR A 88 17.88 4.89 -9.43
C TYR A 88 18.12 4.35 -8.02
N GLY A 89 17.14 3.69 -7.39
CA GLY A 89 17.28 3.10 -6.07
C GLY A 89 18.39 2.02 -6.01
N LEU A 90 18.47 1.15 -7.03
CA LEU A 90 19.58 0.20 -7.14
C LEU A 90 20.94 0.88 -7.29
N VAL A 91 21.01 1.97 -8.06
CA VAL A 91 22.22 2.77 -8.24
C VAL A 91 22.60 3.47 -6.94
N VAL A 92 21.65 4.02 -6.18
CA VAL A 92 21.89 4.63 -4.86
C VAL A 92 22.55 3.63 -3.92
N LEU A 93 22.01 2.42 -3.81
CA LEU A 93 22.60 1.36 -2.97
C LEU A 93 24.00 0.95 -3.47
N TRP A 94 24.18 0.86 -4.78
CA TRP A 94 25.47 0.53 -5.38
C TRP A 94 26.51 1.64 -5.12
N LEU A 95 26.14 2.89 -5.23
CA LEU A 95 26.98 4.04 -4.90
C LEU A 95 27.28 4.09 -3.40
N PHE A 96 26.31 3.82 -2.55
CA PHE A 96 26.53 3.73 -1.09
C PHE A 96 27.62 2.71 -0.76
N LEU A 97 27.59 1.52 -1.38
CA LEU A 97 28.62 0.50 -1.28
C LEU A 97 29.97 0.98 -1.86
N GLY A 98 29.95 1.59 -3.04
CA GLY A 98 31.15 2.11 -3.73
C GLY A 98 31.87 3.21 -2.97
N TRP A 99 31.13 4.12 -2.32
CA TRP A 99 31.66 5.19 -1.46
C TRP A 99 32.10 4.70 -0.09
N ARG A 100 31.90 3.41 0.20
CA ARG A 100 32.25 2.77 1.46
C ARG A 100 31.62 3.46 2.66
N LEU A 101 30.38 3.94 2.54
CA LEU A 101 29.67 4.59 3.64
C LEU A 101 29.34 3.60 4.77
N GLY A 102 29.01 2.35 4.44
CA GLY A 102 28.76 1.31 5.42
C GLY A 102 29.92 1.10 6.40
N PRO A 103 31.17 0.88 5.93
CA PRO A 103 32.34 0.84 6.79
C PRO A 103 32.54 2.09 7.66
N LYS A 104 32.34 3.29 7.10
CA LYS A 104 32.49 4.54 7.86
C LYS A 104 31.49 4.62 9.01
N TYR A 105 30.23 4.26 8.77
CA TYR A 105 29.17 4.27 9.78
C TYR A 105 29.37 3.16 10.82
N ARG A 106 29.79 1.96 10.39
CA ARG A 106 30.21 0.90 11.30
C ARG A 106 31.36 1.35 12.23
N ASP A 107 32.40 1.91 11.65
CA ASP A 107 33.59 2.35 12.43
C ASP A 107 33.21 3.46 13.39
N TRP A 108 32.26 4.33 13.04
CA TRP A 108 31.73 5.32 13.98
C TRP A 108 30.95 4.65 15.11
N ALA A 109 30.03 3.74 14.79
CA ALA A 109 29.21 3.03 15.76
C ALA A 109 30.08 2.21 16.72
N GLU A 110 31.11 1.46 16.22
CA GLU A 110 32.01 0.64 17.01
C GLU A 110 32.93 1.50 17.90
N ARG A 111 33.38 2.66 17.44
CA ARG A 111 34.17 3.60 18.25
C ARG A 111 33.35 4.27 19.35
N SER A 112 32.05 4.53 19.07
CA SER A 112 31.17 5.22 20.03
C SER A 112 30.71 4.30 21.16
N SER A 113 30.60 2.99 20.94
CA SER A 113 30.17 2.03 21.96
C SER A 113 30.48 0.59 21.59
N SER A 114 30.79 -0.20 22.62
CA SER A 114 30.89 -1.67 22.52
C SER A 114 29.50 -2.37 22.62
N LYS A 115 28.46 -1.63 23.05
CA LYS A 115 27.12 -2.20 23.25
C LYS A 115 26.38 -2.32 21.94
N PHE A 116 25.88 -3.53 21.62
CA PHE A 116 25.18 -3.87 20.39
C PHE A 116 24.06 -2.88 20.03
N LEU A 117 23.13 -2.62 20.97
CA LEU A 117 21.98 -1.73 20.71
C LEU A 117 22.40 -0.26 20.46
N LEU A 118 23.48 0.21 21.09
CA LEU A 118 23.98 1.56 20.81
C LEU A 118 24.68 1.65 19.45
N GLN A 119 25.34 0.57 19.02
CA GLN A 119 25.85 0.51 17.63
C GLN A 119 24.71 0.54 16.61
N VAL A 120 23.60 -0.20 16.84
CA VAL A 120 22.41 -0.11 15.99
C VAL A 120 21.83 1.30 15.98
N ALA A 121 21.70 1.93 17.15
CA ALA A 121 21.13 3.28 17.28
C ALA A 121 21.97 4.36 16.56
N ILE A 122 23.21 4.07 16.20
CA ILE A 122 24.06 4.93 15.38
C ILE A 122 24.01 4.50 13.91
N PHE A 123 24.26 3.21 13.64
CA PHE A 123 24.40 2.70 12.28
C PHE A 123 23.10 2.76 11.50
N ALA A 124 21.98 2.31 12.09
CA ALA A 124 20.72 2.19 11.38
C ALA A 124 20.15 3.54 10.92
N PRO A 125 20.04 4.59 11.78
CA PRO A 125 19.61 5.91 11.35
C PRO A 125 20.52 6.52 10.26
N LEU A 126 21.83 6.38 10.40
CA LEU A 126 22.78 6.89 9.40
C LEU A 126 22.59 6.20 8.04
N PHE A 127 22.42 4.88 8.02
CA PHE A 127 22.16 4.14 6.79
C PHE A 127 20.83 4.57 6.16
N VAL A 128 19.74 4.48 6.92
CA VAL A 128 18.38 4.75 6.46
C VAL A 128 18.26 6.18 5.94
N LEU A 129 18.58 7.18 6.76
CA LEU A 129 18.46 8.59 6.39
C LEU A 129 19.36 8.98 5.21
N THR A 130 20.56 8.36 5.09
CA THR A 130 21.41 8.64 3.93
C THR A 130 20.79 8.16 2.64
N VAL A 131 20.22 6.96 2.61
CA VAL A 131 19.57 6.42 1.42
C VAL A 131 18.31 7.21 1.11
N ASP A 132 17.47 7.49 2.10
CA ASP A 132 16.21 8.23 1.92
C ASP A 132 16.44 9.68 1.46
N VAL A 133 17.49 10.34 1.94
CA VAL A 133 17.89 11.67 1.44
C VAL A 133 18.41 11.59 0.01
N LEU A 134 19.12 10.54 -0.37
CA LEU A 134 19.54 10.35 -1.77
C LEU A 134 18.33 10.04 -2.68
N GLU A 135 17.29 9.41 -2.17
CA GLU A 135 16.04 9.12 -2.89
C GLU A 135 15.03 10.29 -2.84
N LEU A 136 15.25 11.30 -1.99
CA LEU A 136 14.36 12.45 -1.83
C LEU A 136 13.99 13.16 -3.16
N PRO A 137 14.88 13.30 -4.16
CA PRO A 137 14.49 13.86 -5.46
C PRO A 137 13.35 13.11 -6.16
N LEU A 138 13.27 11.78 -6.00
CA LEU A 138 12.16 10.99 -6.54
C LEU A 138 10.85 11.29 -5.79
N ASN A 139 10.89 11.37 -4.47
CA ASN A 139 9.71 11.69 -3.66
C ASN A 139 9.17 13.11 -3.94
N ILE A 140 10.08 14.07 -4.16
CA ILE A 140 9.72 15.44 -4.57
C ILE A 140 9.05 15.42 -5.95
N PHE A 141 9.60 14.67 -6.91
CA PHE A 141 9.01 14.55 -8.25
C PHE A 141 7.63 13.90 -8.19
N GLU A 142 7.46 12.83 -7.45
CA GLU A 142 6.17 12.14 -7.26
C GLU A 142 5.12 13.08 -6.67
N HIS A 143 5.46 13.83 -5.63
CA HIS A 143 4.55 14.81 -5.04
C HIS A 143 4.21 15.93 -6.03
N TRP A 144 5.21 16.47 -6.75
CA TRP A 144 5.00 17.49 -7.77
C TRP A 144 4.07 16.97 -8.89
N GLU A 145 4.31 15.77 -9.37
CA GLU A 145 3.48 15.13 -10.38
C GLU A 145 2.04 14.93 -9.88
N GLY A 146 1.85 14.36 -8.70
CA GLY A 146 0.52 14.20 -8.08
C GLY A 146 -0.25 15.51 -8.02
N ARG A 147 0.42 16.62 -7.67
CA ARG A 147 -0.18 17.95 -7.67
C ARG A 147 -0.48 18.47 -9.09
N ASN A 148 0.42 18.26 -10.02
CA ASN A 148 0.27 18.72 -11.40
C ASN A 148 -0.92 18.03 -12.12
N TYR A 149 -1.16 16.75 -11.78
CA TYR A 149 -2.34 16.02 -12.28
C TYR A 149 -3.61 16.27 -11.45
N GLY A 150 -3.52 16.99 -10.33
CA GLY A 150 -4.64 17.27 -9.44
C GLY A 150 -5.07 16.08 -8.58
N LEU A 151 -4.26 15.03 -8.49
CA LEU A 151 -4.47 13.90 -7.57
C LEU A 151 -4.15 14.31 -6.14
N SER A 152 -3.08 15.08 -5.93
CA SER A 152 -2.73 15.65 -4.65
C SER A 152 -3.10 17.13 -4.58
N VAL A 153 -3.69 17.56 -3.47
CA VAL A 153 -3.94 18.97 -3.12
C VAL A 153 -3.05 19.44 -1.98
N GLN A 154 -2.22 18.58 -1.46
CA GLN A 154 -1.40 18.85 -0.30
C GLN A 154 -0.29 19.88 -0.59
N GLY A 155 -0.16 20.87 0.29
CA GLY A 155 0.90 21.88 0.22
C GLY A 155 2.28 21.31 0.58
N TRP A 156 3.35 21.90 0.03
CA TRP A 156 4.74 21.44 0.23
C TRP A 156 5.15 21.37 1.72
N GLY A 157 4.72 22.32 2.56
CA GLY A 157 5.04 22.31 3.99
C GLY A 157 4.39 21.14 4.73
N SER A 158 3.12 20.85 4.41
CA SER A 158 2.42 19.70 4.94
C SER A 158 3.09 18.39 4.46
N TRP A 159 3.43 18.31 3.18
CA TRP A 159 4.14 17.17 2.62
C TRP A 159 5.49 16.93 3.30
N ALA A 160 6.32 17.96 3.45
CA ALA A 160 7.63 17.85 4.09
C ALA A 160 7.53 17.40 5.56
N TRP A 161 6.54 17.93 6.30
CA TRP A 161 6.29 17.50 7.67
C TRP A 161 5.94 16.02 7.75
N ASP A 162 5.22 15.58 6.81
CA ASP A 162 4.77 14.22 6.71
C ASP A 162 5.85 13.24 6.30
N TRP A 163 6.62 13.60 5.32
CA TRP A 163 7.84 12.89 4.97
C TRP A 163 8.71 12.74 6.23
N THR A 164 8.90 13.83 7.00
CA THR A 164 9.69 13.81 8.24
C THR A 164 9.11 12.83 9.28
N LYS A 165 7.79 12.80 9.47
CA LYS A 165 7.15 11.84 10.39
C LYS A 165 7.31 10.40 9.89
N GLY A 166 7.12 10.21 8.60
CA GLY A 166 7.33 8.90 7.95
C GLY A 166 8.74 8.38 8.17
N GLU A 167 9.75 9.24 7.97
CA GLU A 167 11.15 8.91 8.22
C GLU A 167 11.42 8.54 9.69
N LEU A 168 10.87 9.29 10.63
CA LEU A 168 11.03 8.99 12.06
C LEU A 168 10.46 7.60 12.40
N VAL A 169 9.26 7.30 11.95
CA VAL A 169 8.63 5.98 12.13
C VAL A 169 9.45 4.90 11.42
N GLY A 170 9.87 5.14 10.18
CA GLY A 170 10.68 4.24 9.38
C GLY A 170 12.03 3.91 10.04
N VAL A 171 12.73 4.91 10.58
CA VAL A 171 13.98 4.73 11.31
C VAL A 171 13.77 3.85 12.55
N ILE A 172 12.71 4.09 13.33
CA ILE A 172 12.42 3.29 14.54
C ILE A 172 12.17 1.82 14.16
N ILE A 173 11.34 1.57 13.16
CA ILE A 173 11.04 0.21 12.69
C ILE A 173 12.30 -0.46 12.12
N SER A 174 13.10 0.29 11.34
CA SER A 174 14.35 -0.20 10.79
C SER A 174 15.37 -0.55 11.87
N MET A 175 15.48 0.23 12.94
CA MET A 175 16.33 -0.10 14.09
C MET A 175 15.93 -1.43 14.73
N ILE A 176 14.64 -1.70 14.88
CA ILE A 176 14.12 -2.97 15.41
C ILE A 176 14.48 -4.12 14.46
N ALA A 177 14.18 -3.98 13.19
CA ALA A 177 14.41 -5.01 12.18
C ALA A 177 15.91 -5.33 12.01
N ILE A 178 16.77 -4.32 11.96
CA ILE A 178 18.24 -4.44 11.86
C ILE A 178 18.80 -5.07 13.13
N SER A 179 18.28 -4.70 14.32
CA SER A 179 18.68 -5.32 15.58
C SER A 179 18.42 -6.82 15.56
N ILE A 180 17.23 -7.24 15.17
CA ILE A 180 16.86 -8.66 15.11
C ILE A 180 17.69 -9.38 14.05
N LEU A 181 17.83 -8.80 12.85
CA LEU A 181 18.60 -9.39 11.75
C LEU A 181 20.05 -9.69 12.19
N TYR A 182 20.75 -8.70 12.72
CA TYR A 182 22.16 -8.87 13.10
C TYR A 182 22.35 -9.67 14.39
N ALA A 183 21.39 -9.63 15.32
CA ALA A 183 21.41 -10.53 16.46
C ALA A 183 21.33 -12.00 16.01
N VAL A 184 20.46 -12.27 15.03
CA VAL A 184 20.30 -13.62 14.45
C VAL A 184 21.50 -14.01 13.59
N ILE A 185 22.00 -13.14 12.71
CA ILE A 185 23.18 -13.39 11.87
C ILE A 185 24.39 -13.76 12.75
N ARG A 186 24.67 -12.96 13.78
CA ARG A 186 25.82 -13.18 14.69
C ARG A 186 25.67 -14.45 15.53
N LYS A 187 24.45 -14.78 15.95
CA LYS A 187 24.20 -15.98 16.75
C LYS A 187 24.16 -17.26 15.90
N SER A 188 23.73 -17.17 14.65
CA SER A 188 23.54 -18.32 13.76
C SER A 188 23.89 -18.00 12.30
N PRO A 189 25.18 -17.81 11.93
CA PRO A 189 25.60 -17.38 10.60
C PRO A 189 25.17 -18.34 9.46
N ARG A 190 24.99 -19.62 9.76
CA ARG A 190 24.59 -20.65 8.75
C ARG A 190 23.09 -20.76 8.56
N ARG A 191 22.28 -20.34 9.54
CA ARG A 191 20.81 -20.51 9.53
C ARG A 191 20.07 -19.20 9.80
N TRP A 192 20.74 -18.04 9.70
CA TRP A 192 20.14 -16.74 9.99
C TRP A 192 18.89 -16.48 9.13
N TRP A 193 18.90 -16.90 7.88
CA TRP A 193 17.78 -16.76 6.94
C TRP A 193 16.49 -17.39 7.48
N PHE A 194 16.58 -18.57 8.10
CA PHE A 194 15.44 -19.27 8.68
C PHE A 194 14.98 -18.62 10.00
N TYR A 195 15.92 -18.34 10.90
CA TYR A 195 15.55 -17.73 12.18
C TYR A 195 15.08 -16.28 12.03
N PHE A 196 15.61 -15.53 11.07
CA PHE A 196 15.13 -14.19 10.77
C PHE A 196 13.73 -14.24 10.14
N TRP A 197 13.49 -15.18 9.23
CA TRP A 197 12.15 -15.44 8.72
C TRP A 197 11.16 -15.73 9.86
N LEU A 198 11.50 -16.65 10.77
CA LEU A 198 10.65 -16.97 11.92
C LEU A 198 10.37 -15.77 12.82
N ALA A 199 11.38 -14.92 13.06
CA ALA A 199 11.23 -13.70 13.85
C ALA A 199 10.45 -12.61 13.13
N SER A 200 10.45 -12.58 11.79
CA SER A 200 9.71 -11.60 10.99
C SER A 200 8.20 -11.83 11.00
N LEU A 201 7.72 -13.06 11.22
CA LEU A 201 6.29 -13.38 11.25
C LEU A 201 5.51 -12.64 12.35
N PRO A 202 5.90 -12.72 13.63
CA PRO A 202 5.23 -11.96 14.68
C PRO A 202 5.39 -10.44 14.50
N LEU A 203 6.51 -9.96 13.95
CA LEU A 203 6.69 -8.54 13.66
C LEU A 203 5.70 -8.05 12.59
N ALA A 204 5.47 -8.83 11.54
CA ALA A 204 4.51 -8.50 10.51
C ALA A 204 3.08 -8.47 11.05
N LEU A 205 2.70 -9.44 11.89
CA LEU A 205 1.37 -9.46 12.54
C LEU A 205 1.20 -8.26 13.48
N LEU A 206 2.25 -7.93 14.25
CA LEU A 206 2.24 -6.75 15.13
C LEU A 206 2.12 -5.46 14.31
N GLY A 207 2.84 -5.36 13.18
CA GLY A 207 2.75 -4.23 12.26
C GLY A 207 1.34 -4.07 11.67
N ALA A 208 0.76 -5.15 11.17
CA ALA A 208 -0.60 -5.16 10.62
C ALA A 208 -1.67 -4.78 11.67
N TYR A 209 -1.45 -5.15 12.94
CA TYR A 209 -2.33 -4.74 14.04
C TYR A 209 -2.10 -3.28 14.47
N ALA A 210 -0.86 -2.85 14.55
CA ALA A 210 -0.50 -1.50 14.99
C ALA A 210 -0.80 -0.43 13.92
N GLN A 211 -0.77 -0.77 12.64
CA GLN A 211 -0.97 0.19 11.56
C GLN A 211 -2.26 0.99 11.72
N PRO A 212 -3.47 0.40 11.81
CA PRO A 212 -4.71 1.16 11.92
C PRO A 212 -4.85 1.91 13.25
N LEU A 213 -4.16 1.48 14.30
CA LEU A 213 -4.32 2.01 15.66
C LEU A 213 -3.31 3.10 16.01
N VAL A 214 -2.09 3.01 15.45
CA VAL A 214 -0.95 3.86 15.82
C VAL A 214 -0.44 4.65 14.63
N ILE A 215 -0.24 4.00 13.47
CA ILE A 215 0.41 4.65 12.32
C ILE A 215 -0.57 5.56 11.58
N ASP A 216 -1.74 5.04 11.19
CA ASP A 216 -2.71 5.82 10.42
C ASP A 216 -3.14 7.12 11.12
N PRO A 217 -3.39 7.15 12.47
CA PRO A 217 -3.74 8.38 13.17
C PRO A 217 -2.63 9.45 13.22
N LEU A 218 -1.37 9.08 12.98
CA LEU A 218 -0.29 10.06 12.84
C LEU A 218 -0.46 10.90 11.56
N PHE A 219 -1.18 10.36 10.59
CA PHE A 219 -1.29 10.92 9.24
C PHE A 219 -2.69 11.40 8.88
N HIS A 220 -3.74 10.85 9.43
CA HIS A 220 -5.12 11.17 9.09
C HIS A 220 -5.98 11.33 10.34
N LYS A 221 -7.04 12.14 10.22
CA LYS A 221 -8.08 12.22 11.22
C LYS A 221 -9.19 11.23 10.88
N PHE A 222 -9.64 10.53 11.90
CA PHE A 222 -10.74 9.58 11.80
C PHE A 222 -11.85 10.05 12.74
N GLU A 223 -13.09 10.08 12.24
CA GLU A 223 -14.26 10.39 13.03
C GLU A 223 -15.30 9.27 12.87
N PRO A 224 -16.13 8.98 13.87
CA PRO A 224 -17.15 7.93 13.75
C PRO A 224 -18.11 8.23 12.59
N LEU A 225 -18.23 7.31 11.66
CA LEU A 225 -19.13 7.43 10.50
C LEU A 225 -20.60 7.58 10.92
N PRO A 226 -21.12 6.89 11.97
CA PRO A 226 -22.48 7.07 12.42
C PRO A 226 -22.86 8.52 12.80
N GLN A 227 -21.87 9.31 13.21
CA GLN A 227 -22.09 10.72 13.54
C GLN A 227 -22.06 11.64 12.30
N LYS A 228 -21.36 11.21 11.24
CA LYS A 228 -21.23 11.97 9.98
C LYS A 228 -22.33 11.63 8.98
N ASP A 229 -22.60 10.34 8.81
CA ASP A 229 -23.60 9.83 7.87
C ASP A 229 -24.27 8.56 8.44
N PRO A 230 -25.33 8.73 9.25
CA PRO A 230 -26.09 7.59 9.79
C PRO A 230 -26.74 6.71 8.70
N ALA A 231 -27.15 7.29 7.57
CA ALA A 231 -27.82 6.56 6.50
C ALA A 231 -26.87 5.66 5.74
N LEU A 232 -25.65 6.15 5.44
CA LEU A 232 -24.59 5.34 4.88
C LEU A 232 -24.17 4.23 5.86
N THR A 233 -24.02 4.56 7.14
CA THR A 233 -23.67 3.57 8.17
C THR A 233 -24.68 2.42 8.19
N ALA A 234 -25.98 2.71 8.24
CA ALA A 234 -27.03 1.68 8.21
C ALA A 234 -27.00 0.82 6.94
N SER A 235 -26.59 1.41 5.80
CA SER A 235 -26.44 0.68 4.53
C SER A 235 -25.23 -0.25 4.55
N LEU A 236 -24.10 0.18 5.13
CA LEU A 236 -22.89 -0.62 5.32
C LEU A 236 -23.12 -1.77 6.32
N GLU A 237 -23.88 -1.54 7.39
CA GLU A 237 -24.25 -2.61 8.35
C GLU A 237 -24.94 -3.78 7.66
N LYS A 238 -25.84 -3.53 6.70
CA LYS A 238 -26.53 -4.59 5.95
C LYS A 238 -25.54 -5.46 5.17
N VAL A 239 -24.53 -4.85 4.54
CA VAL A 239 -23.48 -5.59 3.83
C VAL A 239 -22.63 -6.40 4.80
N VAL A 240 -22.22 -5.81 5.93
CA VAL A 240 -21.41 -6.46 6.96
C VAL A 240 -22.16 -7.66 7.53
N GLN A 241 -23.45 -7.52 7.85
CA GLN A 241 -24.30 -8.60 8.36
C GLN A 241 -24.45 -9.72 7.34
N ARG A 242 -24.72 -9.38 6.06
CA ARG A 242 -24.84 -10.37 4.99
C ARG A 242 -23.52 -11.11 4.70
N ALA A 243 -22.40 -10.43 4.88
CA ALA A 243 -21.07 -11.01 4.79
C ALA A 243 -20.67 -11.86 6.02
N GLY A 244 -21.53 -11.95 7.05
CA GLY A 244 -21.24 -12.68 8.30
C GLY A 244 -20.04 -12.12 9.06
N GLN A 245 -19.75 -10.80 8.90
CA GLN A 245 -18.61 -10.16 9.56
C GLN A 245 -19.05 -9.41 10.83
N ASP A 246 -18.14 -9.35 11.81
CA ASP A 246 -18.34 -8.57 13.04
C ASP A 246 -17.59 -7.25 12.96
N ILE A 247 -18.25 -6.23 12.37
CA ILE A 247 -17.76 -4.85 12.32
C ILE A 247 -18.93 -3.94 12.75
N PRO A 248 -19.05 -3.62 14.02
CA PRO A 248 -20.12 -2.77 14.51
C PRO A 248 -19.95 -1.31 14.05
N PRO A 249 -21.03 -0.49 14.08
CA PRO A 249 -21.00 0.91 13.65
C PRO A 249 -19.88 1.76 14.29
N GLU A 250 -19.54 1.49 15.53
CA GLU A 250 -18.46 2.19 16.27
C GLU A 250 -17.08 1.95 15.67
N ARG A 251 -16.94 0.94 14.81
CA ARG A 251 -15.72 0.65 14.04
C ARG A 251 -15.84 1.03 12.56
N MET A 252 -16.82 1.87 12.21
CA MET A 252 -16.94 2.49 10.90
C MET A 252 -16.53 3.96 11.02
N TYR A 253 -15.58 4.38 10.18
CA TYR A 253 -14.94 5.68 10.27
C TYR A 253 -15.06 6.47 8.97
N TRP A 254 -15.28 7.75 9.12
CA TRP A 254 -15.04 8.78 8.14
C TRP A 254 -13.57 9.24 8.25
N MET A 255 -12.90 9.46 7.13
CA MET A 255 -11.51 9.95 7.09
C MET A 255 -11.41 11.21 6.24
N ASN A 256 -10.69 12.23 6.73
CA ASN A 256 -10.49 13.52 6.04
C ASN A 256 -9.43 13.41 4.91
N ALA A 257 -9.71 12.69 3.85
CA ALA A 257 -8.81 12.55 2.71
C ALA A 257 -8.67 13.84 1.89
N SER A 258 -9.74 14.65 1.81
CA SER A 258 -9.80 15.89 1.02
C SER A 258 -8.80 16.98 1.42
N GLU A 259 -8.24 16.91 2.62
CA GLU A 259 -7.15 17.82 3.04
C GLU A 259 -5.86 17.58 2.21
N LYS A 260 -5.75 16.44 1.52
CA LYS A 260 -4.50 16.00 0.89
C LYS A 260 -4.65 15.52 -0.53
N VAL A 261 -5.73 14.81 -0.82
CA VAL A 261 -5.95 14.18 -2.11
C VAL A 261 -7.35 14.45 -2.65
N ASN A 262 -7.47 14.41 -3.97
CA ASN A 262 -8.75 14.41 -4.67
C ASN A 262 -9.22 12.99 -5.02
N GLU A 263 -8.39 12.00 -4.83
CA GLU A 263 -8.72 10.59 -5.07
C GLU A 263 -9.86 10.12 -4.17
N VAL A 264 -10.52 9.05 -4.57
CA VAL A 264 -11.59 8.40 -3.82
C VAL A 264 -11.17 7.00 -3.41
N ASN A 265 -11.49 6.63 -2.17
CA ASN A 265 -11.23 5.29 -1.65
C ASN A 265 -12.14 4.97 -0.47
N ALA A 266 -12.42 3.68 -0.28
CA ALA A 266 -12.94 3.11 0.96
C ALA A 266 -12.24 1.77 1.17
N TYR A 267 -12.03 1.37 2.41
CA TYR A 267 -11.32 0.13 2.69
C TYR A 267 -11.73 -0.47 4.02
N VAL A 268 -11.51 -1.76 4.15
CA VAL A 268 -11.58 -2.47 5.41
C VAL A 268 -10.17 -2.86 5.83
N THR A 269 -9.85 -2.68 7.10
CA THR A 269 -8.53 -2.98 7.66
C THR A 269 -8.65 -3.56 9.06
N GLY A 270 -7.54 -4.09 9.57
CA GLY A 270 -7.46 -4.72 10.90
C GLY A 270 -7.69 -6.23 10.86
N LEU A 271 -7.42 -6.88 11.99
CA LEU A 271 -7.52 -8.33 12.17
C LEU A 271 -8.38 -8.65 13.40
N GLY A 272 -9.25 -9.65 13.30
CA GLY A 272 -10.10 -10.04 14.41
C GLY A 272 -10.94 -8.88 14.95
N GLY A 273 -10.84 -8.58 16.25
CA GLY A 273 -11.57 -7.50 16.91
C GLY A 273 -11.14 -6.08 16.52
N SER A 274 -10.01 -5.89 15.80
CA SER A 274 -9.58 -4.58 15.31
C SER A 274 -10.10 -4.25 13.90
N LYS A 275 -10.91 -5.11 13.28
CA LYS A 275 -11.50 -4.85 11.96
C LYS A 275 -12.30 -3.56 11.98
N ARG A 276 -12.09 -2.70 10.98
CA ARG A 276 -12.81 -1.44 10.83
C ARG A 276 -13.03 -1.10 9.35
N ILE A 277 -14.13 -0.44 9.06
CA ILE A 277 -14.40 0.16 7.74
C ILE A 277 -13.98 1.62 7.80
N VAL A 278 -13.32 2.09 6.77
CA VAL A 278 -12.96 3.50 6.59
C VAL A 278 -13.48 3.97 5.24
N VAL A 279 -14.27 5.04 5.25
CA VAL A 279 -14.76 5.70 4.03
C VAL A 279 -14.17 7.10 3.98
N TRP A 280 -13.54 7.44 2.86
CA TRP A 280 -12.98 8.78 2.67
C TRP A 280 -14.09 9.80 2.45
N ASP A 281 -13.90 11.02 2.93
CA ASP A 281 -14.82 12.13 2.69
C ASP A 281 -14.96 12.45 1.20
N THR A 282 -13.89 12.34 0.44
CA THR A 282 -13.89 12.47 -1.02
C THR A 282 -14.76 11.40 -1.70
N THR A 283 -14.83 10.21 -1.14
CA THR A 283 -15.67 9.11 -1.63
C THR A 283 -17.14 9.40 -1.37
N ILE A 284 -17.47 9.84 -0.16
CA ILE A 284 -18.85 10.24 0.19
C ILE A 284 -19.32 11.41 -0.68
N ALA A 285 -18.42 12.33 -1.02
CA ALA A 285 -18.76 13.48 -1.87
C ALA A 285 -19.00 13.14 -3.34
N LYS A 286 -18.42 12.04 -3.85
CA LYS A 286 -18.41 11.75 -5.29
C LYS A 286 -19.19 10.49 -5.69
N LEU A 287 -19.41 9.57 -4.77
CA LEU A 287 -20.15 8.33 -4.99
C LEU A 287 -21.51 8.37 -4.29
N THR A 288 -22.49 7.72 -4.86
CA THR A 288 -23.78 7.50 -4.22
C THR A 288 -23.69 6.40 -3.16
N THR A 289 -24.62 6.36 -2.21
CA THR A 289 -24.68 5.30 -1.19
C THR A 289 -24.66 3.89 -1.77
N PRO A 290 -25.45 3.54 -2.83
CA PRO A 290 -25.36 2.22 -3.45
C PRO A 290 -23.97 1.91 -4.02
N GLN A 291 -23.28 2.88 -4.61
CA GLN A 291 -21.92 2.72 -5.13
C GLN A 291 -20.91 2.46 -4.01
N ILE A 292 -21.02 3.17 -2.87
CA ILE A 292 -20.17 2.94 -1.70
C ILE A 292 -20.45 1.56 -1.10
N VAL A 293 -21.71 1.14 -1.07
CA VAL A 293 -22.13 -0.21 -0.65
C VAL A 293 -21.50 -1.29 -1.55
N SER A 294 -21.44 -1.07 -2.86
CA SER A 294 -20.78 -1.97 -3.80
C SER A 294 -19.27 -2.08 -3.52
N VAL A 295 -18.59 -0.95 -3.28
CA VAL A 295 -17.18 -0.95 -2.89
C VAL A 295 -16.98 -1.69 -1.57
N ALA A 296 -17.83 -1.46 -0.58
CA ALA A 296 -17.76 -2.18 0.70
C ALA A 296 -18.02 -3.69 0.53
N GLY A 297 -18.88 -4.10 -0.38
CA GLY A 297 -19.11 -5.49 -0.75
C GLY A 297 -17.86 -6.17 -1.29
N HIS A 298 -17.12 -5.48 -2.18
CA HIS A 298 -15.83 -5.93 -2.68
C HIS A 298 -14.81 -6.11 -1.53
N GLU A 299 -14.70 -5.11 -0.64
CA GLU A 299 -13.80 -5.18 0.53
C GLU A 299 -14.15 -6.34 1.47
N MET A 300 -15.45 -6.63 1.68
CA MET A 300 -15.88 -7.79 2.45
C MET A 300 -15.42 -9.10 1.79
N GLY A 301 -15.35 -9.17 0.47
CA GLY A 301 -14.85 -10.32 -0.27
C GLY A 301 -13.43 -10.71 0.16
N HIS A 302 -12.54 -9.75 0.39
CA HIS A 302 -11.19 -10.04 0.85
C HIS A 302 -11.17 -10.74 2.22
N TYR A 303 -12.10 -10.43 3.11
CA TYR A 303 -12.21 -11.05 4.44
C TYR A 303 -12.88 -12.41 4.37
N VAL A 304 -14.03 -12.52 3.70
CA VAL A 304 -14.82 -13.76 3.63
C VAL A 304 -14.09 -14.84 2.86
N LEU A 305 -13.44 -14.48 1.75
CA LEU A 305 -12.66 -15.42 0.94
C LEU A 305 -11.26 -15.70 1.50
N ASN A 306 -10.95 -15.16 2.69
CA ASN A 306 -9.67 -15.35 3.39
C ASN A 306 -8.45 -14.89 2.57
N HIS A 307 -8.58 -13.86 1.72
CA HIS A 307 -7.46 -13.36 0.92
C HIS A 307 -6.31 -12.86 1.79
N ILE A 308 -6.61 -12.29 2.97
CA ILE A 308 -5.60 -11.84 3.94
C ILE A 308 -4.77 -13.02 4.43
N SER A 309 -5.41 -14.11 4.87
CA SER A 309 -4.71 -15.30 5.37
C SER A 309 -3.96 -16.04 4.27
N LYS A 310 -4.57 -16.18 3.09
CA LYS A 310 -3.93 -16.76 1.90
C LYS A 310 -2.71 -15.93 1.46
N GLY A 311 -2.87 -14.61 1.40
CA GLY A 311 -1.79 -13.68 1.10
C GLY A 311 -0.65 -13.81 2.10
N LEU A 312 -0.95 -13.80 3.41
CA LEU A 312 0.05 -13.97 4.46
C LEU A 312 0.83 -15.28 4.31
N ALA A 313 0.16 -16.39 3.99
CA ALA A 313 0.82 -17.67 3.77
C ALA A 313 1.73 -17.64 2.52
N ILE A 314 1.25 -17.10 1.40
CA ILE A 314 2.02 -16.97 0.16
C ILE A 314 3.24 -16.08 0.36
N TYR A 315 3.07 -14.91 0.96
CA TYR A 315 4.18 -13.99 1.22
C TYR A 315 5.16 -14.54 2.27
N SER A 316 4.68 -15.28 3.27
CA SER A 316 5.53 -15.96 4.24
C SER A 316 6.42 -17.00 3.55
N LEU A 317 5.85 -17.84 2.69
CA LEU A 317 6.62 -18.81 1.92
C LEU A 317 7.59 -18.13 0.94
N GLY A 318 7.12 -17.08 0.25
CA GLY A 318 7.95 -16.27 -0.65
C GLY A 318 9.14 -15.63 0.07
N SER A 319 8.92 -15.04 1.26
CA SER A 319 10.00 -14.44 2.05
C SER A 319 11.00 -15.49 2.59
N LEU A 320 10.55 -16.69 2.94
CA LEU A 320 11.43 -17.79 3.31
C LEU A 320 12.39 -18.13 2.16
N ILE A 321 11.88 -18.25 0.95
CA ILE A 321 12.66 -18.50 -0.27
C ILE A 321 13.64 -17.35 -0.52
N LEU A 322 13.16 -16.12 -0.42
CA LEU A 322 13.97 -14.90 -0.59
C LEU A 322 15.14 -14.84 0.38
N PHE A 323 14.92 -15.09 1.66
CA PHE A 323 15.98 -15.06 2.66
C PHE A 323 16.98 -16.20 2.46
N TYR A 324 16.51 -17.37 2.03
CA TYR A 324 17.40 -18.45 1.64
C TYR A 324 18.26 -18.09 0.42
N LEU A 325 17.68 -17.48 -0.61
CA LEU A 325 18.43 -17.00 -1.77
C LEU A 325 19.42 -15.90 -1.38
N ALA A 326 19.02 -14.94 -0.53
CA ALA A 326 19.90 -13.92 0.00
C ALA A 326 21.06 -14.55 0.77
N TYR A 327 20.80 -15.54 1.63
CA TYR A 327 21.84 -16.30 2.33
C TYR A 327 22.83 -16.97 1.37
N ARG A 328 22.34 -17.59 0.29
CA ARG A 328 23.19 -18.27 -0.69
C ARG A 328 24.04 -17.29 -1.50
N LEU A 329 23.49 -16.14 -1.86
CA LEU A 329 24.14 -15.19 -2.76
C LEU A 329 25.00 -14.15 -2.04
N ILE A 330 24.70 -13.81 -0.79
CA ILE A 330 25.49 -12.81 -0.05
C ILE A 330 26.95 -13.24 0.10
N GLY A 331 27.20 -14.52 0.38
CA GLY A 331 28.56 -15.05 0.49
C GLY A 331 29.34 -14.90 -0.81
N TRP A 332 28.72 -15.22 -1.96
CA TRP A 332 29.31 -15.01 -3.28
C TRP A 332 29.57 -13.52 -3.57
N LEU A 333 28.59 -12.66 -3.27
CA LEU A 333 28.70 -11.22 -3.51
C LEU A 333 29.83 -10.61 -2.68
N LEU A 334 29.97 -11.01 -1.40
CA LEU A 334 31.05 -10.53 -0.54
C LEU A 334 32.41 -11.09 -0.94
N ALA A 335 32.49 -12.33 -1.40
CA ALA A 335 33.72 -12.89 -1.96
C ALA A 335 34.17 -12.12 -3.21
N TRP A 336 33.22 -11.70 -4.06
CA TRP A 336 33.50 -10.94 -5.27
C TRP A 336 33.86 -9.46 -5.01
N ARG A 337 33.14 -8.77 -4.11
CA ARG A 337 33.26 -7.31 -3.95
C ARG A 337 33.48 -6.85 -2.50
N GLY A 338 33.35 -7.73 -1.51
CA GLY A 338 33.38 -7.36 -0.09
C GLY A 338 34.61 -6.57 0.31
N ALA A 339 35.81 -7.02 -0.09
CA ALA A 339 37.06 -6.31 0.18
C ALA A 339 37.08 -4.88 -0.43
N ARG A 340 36.59 -4.73 -1.67
CA ARG A 340 36.49 -3.42 -2.33
C ARG A 340 35.51 -2.48 -1.62
N TRP A 341 34.44 -3.02 -1.07
CA TRP A 341 33.44 -2.26 -0.29
C TRP A 341 33.83 -2.06 1.17
N GLY A 342 34.92 -2.72 1.64
CA GLY A 342 35.39 -2.64 3.03
C GLY A 342 34.51 -3.42 4.00
N ILE A 343 33.79 -4.44 3.53
CA ILE A 343 32.94 -5.33 4.32
C ILE A 343 33.81 -6.49 4.81
N ARG A 344 33.82 -6.75 6.11
CA ARG A 344 34.65 -7.80 6.75
C ARG A 344 34.04 -9.20 6.60
N SER A 345 32.70 -9.29 6.84
CA SER A 345 31.92 -10.54 6.79
C SER A 345 30.42 -10.22 6.72
N VAL A 346 29.55 -11.23 6.69
CA VAL A 346 28.10 -11.02 6.73
C VAL A 346 27.63 -10.49 8.10
N GLU A 347 28.35 -10.76 9.17
CA GLU A 347 28.09 -10.30 10.54
C GLU A 347 28.46 -8.82 10.76
N ASP A 348 29.19 -8.25 9.82
CA ASP A 348 29.60 -6.84 9.83
C ASP A 348 28.40 -5.94 9.47
N TRP A 349 28.16 -4.87 10.25
CA TRP A 349 27.14 -3.88 9.95
C TRP A 349 27.20 -3.37 8.50
N ALA A 350 28.41 -3.22 7.97
CA ALA A 350 28.64 -2.75 6.59
C ALA A 350 28.10 -3.73 5.51
N SER A 351 27.67 -4.94 5.87
CA SER A 351 27.06 -5.88 4.94
C SER A 351 25.57 -5.56 4.63
N LEU A 352 24.91 -4.75 5.49
CA LEU A 352 23.49 -4.42 5.34
C LEU A 352 23.14 -3.84 3.95
N PRO A 353 23.85 -2.84 3.41
CA PRO A 353 23.54 -2.30 2.07
C PRO A 353 23.64 -3.36 0.96
N ALA A 354 24.52 -4.34 1.09
CA ALA A 354 24.64 -5.43 0.12
C ALA A 354 23.47 -6.42 0.24
N LEU A 355 23.01 -6.71 1.46
CA LEU A 355 21.80 -7.51 1.68
C LEU A 355 20.55 -6.78 1.12
N VAL A 356 20.40 -5.49 1.42
CA VAL A 356 19.28 -4.69 0.90
C VAL A 356 19.31 -4.64 -0.62
N LEU A 357 20.47 -4.46 -1.26
CA LEU A 357 20.61 -4.48 -2.71
C LEU A 357 20.15 -5.83 -3.32
N LEU A 358 20.57 -6.96 -2.75
CA LEU A 358 20.13 -8.28 -3.21
C LEU A 358 18.61 -8.43 -3.10
N LEU A 359 18.05 -8.04 -1.96
CA LEU A 359 16.61 -8.14 -1.74
C LEU A 359 15.82 -7.22 -2.66
N SER A 360 16.33 -6.00 -2.93
CA SER A 360 15.70 -5.09 -3.90
C SER A 360 15.66 -5.70 -5.30
N ILE A 361 16.74 -6.33 -5.74
CA ILE A 361 16.78 -7.01 -7.04
C ILE A 361 15.73 -8.15 -7.08
N PHE A 362 15.64 -8.95 -6.02
CA PHE A 362 14.65 -10.02 -5.95
C PHE A 362 13.22 -9.48 -5.97
N MET A 363 12.95 -8.38 -5.25
CA MET A 363 11.61 -7.77 -5.26
C MET A 363 11.21 -7.28 -6.65
N VAL A 364 12.12 -6.69 -7.40
CA VAL A 364 11.86 -6.29 -8.80
C VAL A 364 11.44 -7.50 -9.64
N VAL A 365 12.13 -8.62 -9.50
CA VAL A 365 11.82 -9.86 -10.24
C VAL A 365 10.50 -10.48 -9.80
N LEU A 366 10.15 -10.39 -8.51
CA LEU A 366 8.95 -11.03 -7.96
C LEU A 366 7.69 -10.17 -8.11
N THR A 367 7.80 -8.85 -8.26
CA THR A 367 6.66 -7.94 -8.35
C THR A 367 5.62 -8.37 -9.40
N PRO A 368 5.97 -8.77 -10.64
CA PRO A 368 4.97 -9.23 -11.61
C PRO A 368 4.21 -10.48 -11.17
N ALA A 369 4.87 -11.40 -10.45
CA ALA A 369 4.23 -12.60 -9.93
C ALA A 369 3.27 -12.26 -8.78
N THR A 370 3.68 -11.40 -7.85
CA THR A 370 2.81 -10.94 -6.75
C THR A 370 1.62 -10.15 -7.28
N ASN A 371 1.81 -9.29 -8.28
CA ASN A 371 0.73 -8.57 -8.95
C ASN A 371 -0.26 -9.52 -9.63
N THR A 372 0.22 -10.63 -10.20
CA THR A 372 -0.67 -11.63 -10.82
C THR A 372 -1.54 -12.33 -9.78
N ILE A 373 -0.98 -12.68 -8.62
CA ILE A 373 -1.74 -13.26 -7.50
C ILE A 373 -2.76 -12.23 -6.96
N SER A 374 -2.35 -10.96 -6.84
CA SER A 374 -3.24 -9.88 -6.43
C SER A 374 -4.44 -9.75 -7.36
N ARG A 375 -4.22 -9.65 -8.68
CA ARG A 375 -5.31 -9.56 -9.67
C ARG A 375 -6.29 -10.73 -9.60
N TYR A 376 -5.81 -11.93 -9.27
CA TYR A 376 -6.68 -13.08 -9.05
C TYR A 376 -7.59 -12.88 -7.82
N PHE A 377 -7.04 -12.42 -6.70
CA PHE A 377 -7.82 -12.11 -5.50
C PHE A 377 -8.80 -10.97 -5.73
N GLU A 378 -8.38 -9.94 -6.45
CA GLU A 378 -9.23 -8.81 -6.82
C GLU A 378 -10.45 -9.23 -7.65
N HIS A 379 -10.23 -10.13 -8.63
CA HIS A 379 -11.33 -10.67 -9.42
C HIS A 379 -12.32 -11.46 -8.56
N GLN A 380 -11.85 -12.27 -7.63
CA GLN A 380 -12.73 -12.97 -6.68
C GLN A 380 -13.49 -11.99 -5.75
N ALA A 381 -12.83 -10.91 -5.32
CA ALA A 381 -13.46 -9.88 -4.51
C ALA A 381 -14.52 -9.09 -5.30
N ASP A 382 -14.27 -8.81 -6.58
CA ASP A 382 -15.28 -8.22 -7.49
C ASP A 382 -16.52 -9.13 -7.60
N GLN A 383 -16.31 -10.42 -7.85
CA GLN A 383 -17.41 -11.38 -7.93
C GLN A 383 -18.19 -11.45 -6.61
N TYR A 384 -17.49 -11.59 -5.49
CA TYR A 384 -18.12 -11.61 -4.16
C TYR A 384 -18.92 -10.32 -3.89
N GLY A 385 -18.34 -9.17 -4.26
CA GLY A 385 -18.99 -7.86 -4.12
C GLY A 385 -20.33 -7.78 -4.86
N LEU A 386 -20.39 -8.29 -6.09
CA LEU A 386 -21.64 -8.39 -6.86
C LEU A 386 -22.67 -9.29 -6.17
N GLU A 387 -22.23 -10.43 -5.67
CA GLU A 387 -23.10 -11.41 -5.03
C GLU A 387 -23.64 -10.92 -3.69
N VAL A 388 -22.78 -10.35 -2.83
CA VAL A 388 -23.20 -9.88 -1.49
C VAL A 388 -24.08 -8.64 -1.57
N THR A 389 -23.98 -7.85 -2.64
CA THR A 389 -24.81 -6.65 -2.82
C THR A 389 -26.07 -6.89 -3.66
N HIS A 390 -26.22 -8.07 -4.27
CA HIS A 390 -27.43 -8.45 -5.01
C HIS A 390 -28.68 -8.36 -4.12
N GLY A 391 -29.69 -7.61 -4.54
CA GLY A 391 -30.89 -7.33 -3.73
C GLY A 391 -30.70 -6.34 -2.57
N LEU A 392 -29.47 -5.88 -2.28
CA LEU A 392 -29.21 -4.73 -1.39
C LEU A 392 -29.10 -3.42 -2.17
N THR A 393 -28.69 -3.49 -3.43
CA THR A 393 -28.66 -2.38 -4.39
C THR A 393 -29.66 -2.64 -5.50
N PRO A 394 -30.13 -1.61 -6.23
CA PRO A 394 -31.13 -1.79 -7.29
C PRO A 394 -30.71 -2.79 -8.37
N ASP A 395 -29.47 -2.71 -8.82
CA ASP A 395 -28.81 -3.62 -9.76
C ASP A 395 -27.34 -3.67 -9.38
N SER A 396 -26.88 -4.81 -8.83
CA SER A 396 -25.53 -4.91 -8.32
C SER A 396 -24.45 -4.75 -9.41
N GLY A 397 -24.73 -5.24 -10.63
CA GLY A 397 -23.83 -5.14 -11.77
C GLY A 397 -23.68 -3.70 -12.26
N GLU A 398 -24.81 -3.02 -12.52
CA GLU A 398 -24.81 -1.65 -12.98
C GLU A 398 -24.24 -0.70 -11.91
N VAL A 399 -24.60 -0.88 -10.63
CA VAL A 399 -24.08 -0.06 -9.53
C VAL A 399 -22.57 -0.24 -9.37
N ALA A 400 -22.06 -1.47 -9.48
CA ALA A 400 -20.63 -1.74 -9.43
C ALA A 400 -19.91 -1.12 -10.65
N ALA A 401 -20.46 -1.23 -11.84
CA ALA A 401 -19.92 -0.60 -13.04
C ALA A 401 -19.85 0.92 -12.91
N GLN A 402 -20.90 1.55 -12.38
CA GLN A 402 -20.93 2.99 -12.11
C GLN A 402 -19.91 3.41 -11.05
N ALA A 403 -19.78 2.64 -9.96
CA ALA A 403 -18.76 2.90 -8.94
C ALA A 403 -17.35 2.83 -9.54
N LEU A 404 -17.04 1.80 -10.32
CA LEU A 404 -15.76 1.64 -11.00
C LEU A 404 -15.50 2.74 -12.04
N GLN A 405 -16.54 3.21 -12.75
CA GLN A 405 -16.43 4.35 -13.68
C GLN A 405 -15.98 5.61 -12.92
N VAL A 406 -16.64 5.95 -11.81
CA VAL A 406 -16.27 7.12 -10.99
C VAL A 406 -14.88 6.96 -10.40
N LEU A 407 -14.55 5.78 -9.86
CA LEU A 407 -13.22 5.47 -9.34
C LEU A 407 -12.14 5.68 -10.39
N GLY A 408 -12.35 5.16 -11.60
CA GLY A 408 -11.40 5.30 -12.70
C GLY A 408 -11.24 6.74 -13.19
N GLU A 409 -12.35 7.50 -13.33
CA GLU A 409 -12.32 8.91 -13.72
C GLU A 409 -11.56 9.78 -12.71
N VAL A 410 -11.89 9.63 -11.44
CA VAL A 410 -11.33 10.47 -10.36
C VAL A 410 -9.87 10.12 -10.08
N ASN A 411 -9.54 8.84 -10.08
CA ASN A 411 -8.18 8.35 -9.82
C ASN A 411 -7.30 8.34 -11.09
N LEU A 412 -7.80 8.90 -12.19
CA LEU A 412 -7.10 9.03 -13.48
C LEU A 412 -6.58 7.68 -14.02
N GLU A 413 -7.41 6.65 -14.02
CA GLU A 413 -7.06 5.34 -14.56
C GLU A 413 -7.17 5.33 -16.08
N PHE A 414 -6.12 4.81 -16.76
CA PHE A 414 -6.13 4.77 -18.23
C PHE A 414 -6.99 3.61 -18.74
N PRO A 415 -7.93 3.86 -19.68
CA PRO A 415 -8.86 2.83 -20.15
C PRO A 415 -8.23 1.66 -20.91
N ASP A 416 -7.13 1.92 -21.65
CA ASP A 416 -6.51 0.95 -22.55
C ASP A 416 -5.05 0.61 -22.18
N PRO A 417 -4.77 0.12 -20.97
CA PRO A 417 -3.42 -0.22 -20.58
C PRO A 417 -2.89 -1.38 -21.42
N GLY A 418 -1.63 -1.29 -21.84
CA GLY A 418 -0.97 -2.37 -22.56
C GLY A 418 -0.79 -3.62 -21.67
N ARG A 419 -0.86 -4.82 -22.26
CA ARG A 419 -0.73 -6.09 -21.52
C ARG A 419 0.56 -6.18 -20.71
N VAL A 420 1.68 -5.65 -21.23
CA VAL A 420 2.97 -5.63 -20.52
C VAL A 420 2.90 -4.70 -19.31
N ALA A 421 2.31 -3.52 -19.45
CA ALA A 421 2.10 -2.61 -18.32
C ALA A 421 1.23 -3.26 -17.25
N VAL A 422 0.11 -3.89 -17.62
CA VAL A 422 -0.76 -4.63 -16.68
C VAL A 422 0.01 -5.74 -15.98
N PHE A 423 0.81 -6.55 -16.69
CA PHE A 423 1.60 -7.61 -16.08
C PHE A 423 2.62 -7.08 -15.07
N LEU A 424 3.35 -6.03 -15.42
CA LEU A 424 4.44 -5.50 -14.60
C LEU A 424 3.96 -4.66 -13.42
N THR A 425 2.88 -3.85 -13.59
CA THR A 425 2.59 -2.75 -12.67
C THR A 425 1.21 -2.80 -12.01
N TYR A 426 0.25 -3.56 -12.57
CA TYR A 426 -1.12 -3.58 -12.05
C TYR A 426 -1.31 -4.67 -11.00
N ASP A 427 -1.69 -4.28 -9.82
CA ASP A 427 -2.13 -5.17 -8.74
C ASP A 427 -3.64 -5.50 -8.80
N HIS A 428 -4.42 -4.71 -9.55
CA HIS A 428 -5.83 -4.95 -9.87
C HIS A 428 -6.00 -5.26 -11.35
N PRO A 429 -7.06 -5.98 -11.77
CA PRO A 429 -7.45 -6.04 -13.17
C PRO A 429 -7.74 -4.63 -13.70
N ALA A 430 -7.54 -4.40 -15.01
CA ALA A 430 -7.82 -3.10 -15.61
C ALA A 430 -9.31 -2.74 -15.40
N THR A 431 -9.59 -1.48 -15.07
CA THR A 431 -10.96 -0.99 -14.77
C THR A 431 -11.96 -1.32 -15.88
N ARG A 432 -11.51 -1.26 -17.14
CA ARG A 432 -12.32 -1.73 -18.29
C ARG A 432 -12.77 -3.19 -18.14
N ASP A 433 -11.88 -4.06 -17.69
CA ASP A 433 -12.17 -5.50 -17.58
C ASP A 433 -13.06 -5.77 -16.36
N ARG A 434 -12.89 -5.03 -15.28
CA ARG A 434 -13.74 -5.08 -14.07
C ARG A 434 -15.16 -4.61 -14.38
N ILE A 435 -15.34 -3.48 -15.09
CA ILE A 435 -16.66 -2.97 -15.53
C ILE A 435 -17.34 -3.98 -16.44
N ARG A 436 -16.63 -4.52 -17.44
CA ARG A 436 -17.18 -5.54 -18.31
C ARG A 436 -17.65 -6.76 -17.53
N PHE A 437 -16.86 -7.24 -16.58
CA PHE A 437 -17.24 -8.35 -15.72
C PHE A 437 -18.50 -8.03 -14.91
N ALA A 438 -18.55 -6.86 -14.24
CA ALA A 438 -19.71 -6.43 -13.47
C ALA A 438 -21.01 -6.41 -14.27
N LEU A 439 -20.96 -5.93 -15.53
CA LEU A 439 -22.12 -5.84 -16.41
C LEU A 439 -22.54 -7.20 -17.03
N THR A 440 -21.67 -8.21 -16.99
CA THR A 440 -21.96 -9.51 -17.63
C THR A 440 -22.16 -10.64 -16.61
N TYR A 441 -21.81 -10.43 -15.37
CA TYR A 441 -21.98 -11.42 -14.30
C TYR A 441 -23.39 -11.35 -13.73
N ASP A 442 -24.25 -12.23 -14.18
CA ASP A 442 -25.63 -12.36 -13.71
C ASP A 442 -26.06 -13.83 -13.66
N PRO A 443 -25.64 -14.60 -12.64
CA PRO A 443 -26.07 -15.98 -12.49
C PRO A 443 -27.56 -16.13 -12.19
N TRP A 444 -28.21 -15.08 -11.69
CA TRP A 444 -29.63 -15.10 -11.32
C TRP A 444 -30.56 -15.02 -12.52
N ALA A 445 -30.14 -14.43 -13.64
CA ALA A 445 -30.94 -14.34 -14.87
C ALA A 445 -31.38 -15.71 -15.41
N SER A 446 -30.57 -16.76 -15.14
CA SER A 446 -30.87 -18.15 -15.54
C SER A 446 -31.50 -19.00 -14.41
N GLY A 447 -31.92 -18.37 -13.31
CA GLY A 447 -32.42 -19.07 -12.10
C GLY A 447 -31.35 -19.75 -11.27
N GLY A 448 -30.05 -19.41 -11.51
CA GLY A 448 -28.92 -19.84 -10.68
C GLY A 448 -28.77 -18.99 -9.43
N HIS A 449 -27.69 -19.23 -8.71
CA HIS A 449 -27.29 -18.49 -7.52
C HIS A 449 -25.81 -18.09 -7.62
N GLY A 450 -25.36 -17.17 -6.75
CA GLY A 450 -23.96 -16.80 -6.64
C GLY A 450 -23.07 -17.99 -6.28
N GLU A 451 -21.80 -17.90 -6.59
CA GLU A 451 -20.79 -18.91 -6.21
C GLU A 451 -20.43 -18.82 -4.73
N PHE A 452 -20.37 -17.61 -4.20
CA PHE A 452 -19.90 -17.32 -2.84
C PHE A 452 -21.02 -16.94 -1.86
N VAL A 453 -22.13 -16.41 -2.36
CA VAL A 453 -23.29 -15.99 -1.55
C VAL A 453 -24.56 -16.67 -2.09
N HIS A 454 -25.16 -17.53 -1.25
CA HIS A 454 -26.35 -18.32 -1.58
C HIS A 454 -27.62 -17.75 -1.00
#